data_8916c22ea61882e2bc0a2654f3cb04b3
#
_entry.id   8916c22ea61882e2bc0a2654f3cb04b3
#
_cell.length_a   1.000
_cell.length_b   1.000
_cell.length_c   1.000
_cell.angle_alpha   90.00
_cell.angle_beta   90.00
_cell.angle_gamma   90.00
#
_symmetry.space_group_name_H-M   'P 1'
#
loop_
_entity.id
_entity.type
_entity.pdbx_description
1 polymer ?
#
loop_
_entity_poly.entity_id
_entity_poly.type
_entity_poly.pdbx_seq_one_letter_code
_entity_poly.pdbx_strand_id
1 'polypeptide(L)'
;MTVIAVTSWEGTPEAIENLIKGSKASAPIHEKMGAKNPRLWRAIAGDGMESAFYSIEFESHSAYGAFTDEMLGSDWWKEQIVEAAGAAYPDLKNNGTTVYYYAIEID
;
A
#
# COMPACT_ATOMS: atom_id res chain seq x y z
N MET A 1 10.73 17.04 -4.67
CA MET A 1 9.32 17.09 -4.23
C MET A 1 8.89 15.73 -3.72
N THR A 2 8.56 15.65 -2.46
CA THR A 2 8.10 14.40 -1.87
C THR A 2 6.71 14.04 -2.35
N VAL A 3 6.52 12.77 -2.73
CA VAL A 3 5.20 12.24 -3.04
C VAL A 3 4.87 11.09 -2.10
N ILE A 4 3.59 10.85 -1.89
CA ILE A 4 3.11 9.75 -1.06
C ILE A 4 2.08 8.95 -1.85
N ALA A 5 2.24 7.63 -1.89
CA ALA A 5 1.28 6.72 -2.51
C ALA A 5 0.46 6.06 -1.42
N VAL A 6 -0.86 6.18 -1.52
CA VAL A 6 -1.81 5.66 -0.53
C VAL A 6 -2.72 4.65 -1.20
N THR A 7 -2.61 3.39 -0.80
CA THR A 7 -3.47 2.31 -1.29
C THR A 7 -4.59 2.07 -0.28
N SER A 8 -5.83 2.14 -0.76
CA SER A 8 -7.02 1.97 0.06
C SER A 8 -7.53 0.55 -0.02
N TRP A 9 -7.81 -0.03 1.14
CA TRP A 9 -8.36 -1.38 1.28
C TRP A 9 -9.62 -1.35 2.13
N GLU A 10 -10.55 -2.25 1.85
CA GLU A 10 -11.66 -2.53 2.74
C GLU A 10 -11.88 -4.03 2.85
N GLY A 11 -12.38 -4.48 3.98
CA GLY A 11 -12.59 -5.90 4.17
C GLY A 11 -13.24 -6.25 5.49
N THR A 12 -13.41 -7.57 5.69
CA THR A 12 -13.83 -8.12 6.98
C THR A 12 -12.74 -7.89 8.02
N PRO A 13 -13.08 -7.92 9.33
CA PRO A 13 -12.06 -7.78 10.38
C PRO A 13 -10.91 -8.78 10.25
N GLU A 14 -11.21 -10.03 9.90
CA GLU A 14 -10.18 -11.06 9.70
C GLU A 14 -9.30 -10.75 8.49
N ALA A 15 -9.89 -10.30 7.39
CA ALA A 15 -9.14 -9.93 6.19
C ALA A 15 -8.20 -8.75 6.45
N ILE A 16 -8.65 -7.76 7.23
CA ILE A 16 -7.81 -6.62 7.61
C ILE A 16 -6.66 -7.08 8.53
N GLU A 17 -6.89 -8.00 9.46
CA GLU A 17 -5.81 -8.57 10.27
C GLU A 17 -4.76 -9.27 9.40
N ASN A 18 -5.20 -10.01 8.39
CA ASN A 18 -4.30 -10.67 7.45
C ASN A 18 -3.53 -9.66 6.59
N LEU A 19 -4.18 -8.55 6.21
CA LEU A 19 -3.52 -7.46 5.50
C LEU A 19 -2.41 -6.83 6.35
N ILE A 20 -2.64 -6.64 7.62
CA ILE A 20 -1.63 -6.10 8.56
C ILE A 20 -0.40 -7.02 8.58
N LYS A 21 -0.62 -8.32 8.69
CA LYS A 21 0.48 -9.31 8.68
C LYS A 21 1.23 -9.30 7.35
N GLY A 22 0.48 -9.25 6.23
CA GLY A 22 1.06 -9.19 4.90
C GLY A 22 1.86 -7.91 4.68
N SER A 23 1.37 -6.79 5.19
CA SER A 23 2.07 -5.49 5.08
C SER A 23 3.39 -5.48 5.84
N LYS A 24 3.48 -6.14 6.99
CA LYS A 24 4.74 -6.28 7.72
C LYS A 24 5.79 -7.03 6.89
N ALA A 25 5.37 -8.01 6.11
CA ALA A 25 6.28 -8.75 5.22
C ALA A 25 6.63 -7.96 3.96
N SER A 26 5.69 -7.18 3.43
CA SER A 26 5.87 -6.41 2.19
C SER A 26 6.69 -5.14 2.39
N ALA A 27 6.58 -4.48 3.53
CA ALA A 27 7.25 -3.20 3.79
C ALA A 27 8.76 -3.22 3.54
N PRO A 28 9.54 -4.21 4.04
CA PRO A 28 10.97 -4.28 3.76
C PRO A 28 11.28 -4.46 2.26
N ILE A 29 10.42 -5.16 1.52
CA ILE A 29 10.58 -5.36 0.09
C ILE A 29 10.37 -4.03 -0.64
N HIS A 30 9.34 -3.28 -0.28
CA HIS A 30 9.09 -1.95 -0.83
C HIS A 30 10.24 -0.98 -0.53
N GLU A 31 10.80 -1.05 0.67
CA GLU A 31 11.93 -0.19 1.06
C GLU A 31 13.16 -0.47 0.21
N LYS A 32 13.43 -1.73 -0.11
CA LYS A 32 14.54 -2.11 -1.01
C LYS A 32 14.35 -1.58 -2.43
N MET A 33 13.12 -1.33 -2.83
CA MET A 33 12.77 -0.78 -4.14
C MET A 33 12.69 0.75 -4.14
N GLY A 34 13.05 1.40 -3.04
CA GLY A 34 13.12 2.86 -2.93
C GLY A 34 12.00 3.54 -2.17
N ALA A 35 11.05 2.80 -1.63
CA ALA A 35 10.00 3.36 -0.80
C ALA A 35 10.54 3.74 0.57
N LYS A 36 9.97 4.80 1.14
CA LYS A 36 10.32 5.31 2.46
C LYS A 36 9.11 5.35 3.36
N ASN A 37 9.32 5.18 4.65
CA ASN A 37 8.30 5.33 5.68
C ASN A 37 7.01 4.55 5.40
N PRO A 38 7.07 3.22 5.17
CA PRO A 38 5.86 2.43 4.99
C PRO A 38 5.03 2.44 6.26
N ARG A 39 3.73 2.73 6.11
CA ARG A 39 2.78 2.78 7.22
C ARG A 39 1.46 2.19 6.81
N LEU A 40 0.84 1.49 7.75
CA LEU A 40 -0.52 1.00 7.57
C LEU A 40 -1.43 1.65 8.61
N TRP A 41 -2.48 2.28 8.13
CA TRP A 41 -3.48 2.99 8.92
C TRP A 41 -4.75 2.17 8.94
N ARG A 42 -5.28 1.91 10.11
CA ARG A 42 -6.55 1.20 10.28
C ARG A 42 -7.55 2.15 10.92
N ALA A 43 -8.78 2.16 10.41
CA ALA A 43 -9.82 3.01 10.95
C ALA A 43 -10.17 2.58 12.39
N ILE A 44 -10.23 3.54 13.30
CA ILE A 44 -10.72 3.32 14.67
C ILE A 44 -12.23 3.50 14.72
N ALA A 45 -12.73 4.43 13.92
CA ALA A 45 -14.15 4.76 13.84
C ALA A 45 -14.50 5.15 12.41
N GLY A 46 -15.74 4.92 12.03
CA GLY A 46 -16.25 5.21 10.70
C GLY A 46 -17.45 4.34 10.38
N ASP A 47 -18.02 4.54 9.21
CA ASP A 47 -19.19 3.81 8.75
C ASP A 47 -18.79 2.62 7.86
N GLY A 48 -19.58 1.54 7.94
CA GLY A 48 -19.49 0.39 7.04
C GLY A 48 -18.41 -0.60 7.41
N MET A 49 -17.82 -1.22 6.40
CA MET A 49 -16.76 -2.22 6.56
C MET A 49 -15.47 -1.57 7.05
N GLU A 50 -14.63 -2.38 7.68
CA GLU A 50 -13.31 -1.91 8.09
C GLU A 50 -12.49 -1.45 6.90
N SER A 51 -11.77 -0.34 7.09
CA SER A 51 -10.89 0.26 6.09
C SER A 51 -9.47 0.31 6.60
N ALA A 52 -8.52 0.18 5.68
CA ALA A 52 -7.11 0.36 5.97
C ALA A 52 -6.44 1.07 4.79
N PHE A 53 -5.40 1.84 5.08
CA PHE A 53 -4.64 2.58 4.09
C PHE A 53 -3.17 2.26 4.25
N TYR A 54 -2.55 1.79 3.17
CA TYR A 54 -1.11 1.58 3.14
C TYR A 54 -0.45 2.76 2.46
N SER A 55 0.45 3.44 3.17
CA SER A 55 1.14 4.62 2.64
C SER A 55 2.63 4.40 2.59
N ILE A 56 3.24 4.80 1.48
CA ILE A 56 4.68 4.82 1.27
C ILE A 56 5.07 6.13 0.60
N GLU A 57 6.27 6.63 0.95
CA GLU A 57 6.76 7.92 0.47
C GLU A 57 7.92 7.74 -0.49
N PHE A 58 8.09 8.71 -1.39
CA PHE A 58 9.18 8.75 -2.36
C PHE A 58 9.74 10.17 -2.45
N GLU A 59 11.02 10.30 -2.80
CA GLU A 59 11.67 11.60 -2.95
C GLU A 59 11.06 12.45 -4.06
N SER A 60 10.53 11.79 -5.09
CA SER A 60 10.00 12.45 -6.27
C SER A 60 9.01 11.54 -7.00
N HIS A 61 8.29 12.12 -7.95
CA HIS A 61 7.43 11.35 -8.84
C HIS A 61 8.25 10.36 -9.69
N SER A 62 9.45 10.75 -10.12
CA SER A 62 10.35 9.83 -10.83
C SER A 62 10.74 8.63 -10.00
N ALA A 63 11.02 8.82 -8.71
CA ALA A 63 11.33 7.73 -7.79
C ALA A 63 10.14 6.78 -7.62
N TYR A 64 8.92 7.31 -7.57
CA TYR A 64 7.71 6.50 -7.55
C TYR A 64 7.55 5.68 -8.84
N GLY A 65 7.81 6.29 -9.99
CA GLY A 65 7.76 5.60 -11.28
C GLY A 65 8.77 4.45 -11.37
N ALA A 66 10.00 4.69 -10.94
CA ALA A 66 11.04 3.66 -10.89
C ALA A 66 10.66 2.50 -9.97
N PHE A 67 10.10 2.82 -8.80
CA PHE A 67 9.56 1.83 -7.86
C PHE A 67 8.46 0.98 -8.51
N THR A 68 7.52 1.63 -9.18
CA THR A 68 6.40 0.96 -9.82
C THR A 68 6.88 -0.01 -10.91
N ASP A 69 7.82 0.43 -11.74
CA ASP A 69 8.39 -0.40 -12.80
C ASP A 69 9.10 -1.63 -12.22
N GLU A 70 9.91 -1.44 -11.19
CA GLU A 70 10.62 -2.53 -10.53
C GLU A 70 9.67 -3.51 -9.86
N MET A 71 8.68 -3.00 -9.11
CA MET A 71 7.71 -3.82 -8.40
C MET A 71 6.88 -4.67 -9.37
N LEU A 72 6.29 -4.05 -10.38
CA LEU A 72 5.44 -4.75 -11.34
C LEU A 72 6.22 -5.76 -12.19
N GLY A 73 7.51 -5.54 -12.39
CA GLY A 73 8.38 -6.46 -13.10
C GLY A 73 8.93 -7.59 -12.22
N SER A 74 8.74 -7.53 -10.90
CA SER A 74 9.32 -8.50 -9.98
C SER A 74 8.53 -9.82 -9.94
N ASP A 75 9.24 -10.92 -9.67
CA ASP A 75 8.62 -12.23 -9.45
C ASP A 75 7.77 -12.24 -8.18
N TRP A 76 8.21 -11.50 -7.15
CA TRP A 76 7.45 -11.33 -5.91
C TRP A 76 6.04 -10.81 -6.17
N TRP A 77 5.90 -9.76 -6.99
CA TRP A 77 4.59 -9.22 -7.36
C TRP A 77 3.76 -10.23 -8.13
N LYS A 78 4.34 -10.80 -9.20
CA LYS A 78 3.63 -11.69 -10.12
C LYS A 78 3.21 -13.01 -9.47
N GLU A 79 4.07 -13.59 -8.65
CA GLU A 79 3.86 -14.93 -8.08
C GLU A 79 3.21 -14.92 -6.71
N GLN A 80 3.44 -13.89 -5.90
CA GLN A 80 2.95 -13.84 -4.53
C GLN A 80 1.82 -12.85 -4.31
N ILE A 81 1.98 -11.62 -4.73
CA ILE A 81 1.00 -10.57 -4.40
C ILE A 81 -0.27 -10.68 -5.23
N VAL A 82 -0.15 -10.88 -6.52
CA VAL A 82 -1.34 -11.02 -7.40
C VAL A 82 -2.17 -12.23 -6.99
N GLU A 83 -1.52 -13.35 -6.70
CA GLU A 83 -2.20 -14.56 -6.25
C GLU A 83 -2.86 -14.37 -4.88
N ALA A 84 -2.15 -13.80 -3.91
CA ALA A 84 -2.69 -13.56 -2.57
C ALA A 84 -3.89 -12.61 -2.60
N ALA A 85 -3.82 -11.54 -3.39
CA ALA A 85 -4.91 -10.58 -3.54
C ALA A 85 -6.15 -11.24 -4.18
N GLY A 86 -5.93 -12.07 -5.20
CA GLY A 86 -7.01 -12.81 -5.84
C GLY A 86 -7.68 -13.80 -4.91
N ALA A 87 -6.90 -14.50 -4.08
CA ALA A 87 -7.42 -15.47 -3.11
C ALA A 87 -8.20 -14.79 -1.98
N ALA A 88 -7.83 -13.57 -1.59
CA ALA A 88 -8.50 -12.84 -0.52
C ALA A 88 -9.81 -12.18 -0.95
N TYR A 89 -9.98 -11.89 -2.24
CA TYR A 89 -11.20 -11.29 -2.77
C TYR A 89 -12.37 -12.26 -2.71
N PRO A 90 -13.60 -11.86 -2.33
CA PRO A 90 -14.07 -10.50 -2.05
C PRO A 90 -13.99 -10.07 -0.59
N ASP A 91 -13.46 -10.88 0.31
CA ASP A 91 -13.36 -10.54 1.74
C ASP A 91 -12.40 -9.37 1.99
N LEU A 92 -11.43 -9.19 1.10
CA LEU A 92 -10.54 -8.04 1.06
C LEU A 92 -10.58 -7.44 -0.34
N LYS A 93 -10.82 -6.13 -0.41
CA LYS A 93 -10.90 -5.40 -1.69
C LYS A 93 -9.88 -4.28 -1.72
N ASN A 94 -9.10 -4.24 -2.80
CA ASN A 94 -8.21 -3.14 -3.10
C ASN A 94 -9.00 -2.07 -3.86
N ASN A 95 -9.15 -0.90 -3.28
CA ASN A 95 -9.89 0.22 -3.87
C ASN A 95 -9.00 1.17 -4.67
N GLY A 96 -7.74 0.80 -4.88
CA GLY A 96 -6.82 1.55 -5.70
C GLY A 96 -5.82 2.38 -4.90
N THR A 97 -4.88 2.96 -5.64
CA THR A 97 -3.80 3.78 -5.09
C THR A 97 -3.92 5.20 -5.61
N THR A 98 -3.89 6.16 -4.71
CA THR A 98 -3.82 7.58 -5.04
C THR A 98 -2.46 8.12 -4.67
N VAL A 99 -1.87 8.90 -5.56
CA VAL A 99 -0.55 9.51 -5.32
C VAL A 99 -0.76 11.01 -5.06
N TYR A 100 -0.22 11.46 -3.93
CA TYR A 100 -0.29 12.86 -3.49
C TYR A 100 1.10 13.47 -3.47
N TYR A 101 1.18 14.79 -3.57
CA TYR A 101 2.41 15.53 -3.34
C TYR A 101 2.17 16.57 -2.24
N TYR A 102 3.23 17.00 -1.60
CA TYR A 102 3.12 18.12 -0.67
C TYR A 102 2.83 19.41 -1.44
N ALA A 103 1.58 19.86 -1.37
CA ALA A 103 1.20 21.13 -1.98
C ALA A 103 1.84 22.31 -1.23
N ILE A 104 1.95 22.17 0.10
CA ILE A 104 2.58 23.15 0.98
C ILE A 104 3.05 22.43 2.25
N GLU A 105 4.27 22.74 2.68
CA GLU A 105 4.74 22.31 4.00
C GLU A 105 4.26 23.32 5.04
N ILE A 106 3.68 22.78 6.10
CA ILE A 106 3.17 23.60 7.21
C ILE A 106 3.93 23.17 8.46
N ASP A 107 4.72 24.10 9.00
CA ASP A 107 5.50 23.88 10.21
C ASP A 107 4.68 24.09 11.48
#